data_e0ae2d50276dd4c0b9d93b387a48013a
#
_entry.id   e0ae2d50276dd4c0b9d93b387a48013a
#
_cell.length_a   1.000
_cell.length_b   1.000
_cell.length_c   1.000
_cell.angle_alpha   90.00
_cell.angle_beta   90.00
_cell.angle_gamma   90.00
#
_symmetry.space_group_name_H-M   'P 1'
#
loop_
_entity.id
_entity.type
_entity.pdbx_description
1 polymer ?
#
loop_
_entity_poly.entity_id
_entity_poly.type
_entity_poly.pdbx_seq_one_letter_code
_entity_poly.pdbx_strand_id
1 'polypeptide(L)'
;MYKRQSLRLGDPINKPVNEEGIYYVDLTENTQTGYIDLSATSKYVYALYSDKKMYENNRKSDTVLVFDWDGNPIKKYSLDTDAYYIAVDSTQQSLFAAVKNSSSGWKIICYALD
;
A
#
# COMPACT_ATOMS: atom_id res chain seq x y z
N MET A 1 14.54 -19.55 -9.04
CA MET A 1 15.11 -18.24 -8.94
C MET A 1 14.02 -17.22 -8.60
N TYR A 2 14.36 -16.30 -7.77
CA TYR A 2 13.47 -15.27 -7.38
C TYR A 2 13.24 -14.30 -8.54
N LYS A 3 12.00 -14.01 -8.84
CA LYS A 3 11.67 -13.07 -9.89
C LYS A 3 11.07 -11.81 -9.28
N ARG A 4 11.72 -10.70 -9.55
CA ARG A 4 11.22 -9.44 -9.04
C ARG A 4 10.00 -9.01 -9.83
N GLN A 5 8.94 -8.68 -9.14
CA GLN A 5 7.74 -8.16 -9.74
C GLN A 5 7.65 -6.67 -9.51
N SER A 6 7.11 -5.98 -10.50
CA SER A 6 6.85 -4.57 -10.37
C SER A 6 5.35 -4.40 -10.25
N LEU A 7 4.90 -3.84 -9.15
CA LEU A 7 3.49 -3.56 -8.96
C LEU A 7 3.18 -2.28 -9.69
N ARG A 8 2.57 -2.40 -10.85
CA ARG A 8 2.39 -1.24 -11.69
C ARG A 8 1.01 -0.64 -11.67
N LEU A 9 0.11 -1.27 -11.00
CA LEU A 9 -1.24 -0.77 -10.94
C LEU A 9 -1.26 0.55 -10.20
N GLY A 10 -1.60 1.61 -10.91
CA GLY A 10 -1.62 2.92 -10.31
C GLY A 10 -0.26 3.42 -9.89
N ASP A 11 0.74 3.20 -10.73
CA ASP A 11 2.11 3.61 -10.43
C ASP A 11 2.12 5.07 -10.01
N PRO A 12 2.50 5.37 -8.79
CA PRO A 12 2.24 6.69 -8.24
C PRO A 12 3.35 7.69 -8.43
N ILE A 13 4.52 7.26 -8.80
CA ILE A 13 5.66 8.14 -8.88
C ILE A 13 6.17 8.23 -10.30
N ASN A 14 6.86 9.31 -10.58
CA ASN A 14 7.44 9.52 -11.88
C ASN A 14 8.54 8.51 -12.14
N LYS A 15 8.84 8.32 -13.41
CA LYS A 15 9.88 7.38 -13.76
C LYS A 15 11.19 7.76 -13.11
N PRO A 16 11.94 6.79 -12.61
CA PRO A 16 13.25 7.09 -12.09
C PRO A 16 14.17 7.53 -13.22
N VAL A 17 15.09 8.41 -12.89
CA VAL A 17 16.09 8.87 -13.82
C VAL A 17 17.37 8.09 -13.53
N ASN A 18 17.90 7.44 -14.54
CA ASN A 18 19.13 6.67 -14.38
C ASN A 18 20.31 7.53 -14.79
N GLU A 19 21.25 7.72 -13.88
CA GLU A 19 22.43 8.50 -14.16
C GLU A 19 23.58 7.79 -13.46
N GLU A 20 24.48 7.26 -14.25
CA GLU A 20 25.62 6.51 -13.74
C GLU A 20 25.23 5.35 -12.84
N GLY A 21 24.14 4.64 -13.20
CA GLY A 21 23.68 3.52 -12.41
C GLY A 21 22.88 3.89 -11.18
N ILE A 22 22.64 5.17 -10.97
CA ILE A 22 21.85 5.65 -9.85
C ILE A 22 20.50 6.12 -10.36
N TYR A 23 19.45 5.72 -9.67
CA TYR A 23 18.11 6.10 -10.06
C TYR A 23 17.55 7.12 -9.09
N TYR A 24 16.94 8.14 -9.64
CA TYR A 24 16.29 9.17 -8.84
C TYR A 24 14.80 9.13 -9.09
N VAL A 25 14.03 9.52 -8.09
CA VAL A 25 12.60 9.69 -8.23
C VAL A 25 12.33 11.18 -8.26
N ASP A 26 11.70 11.63 -9.34
CA ASP A 26 11.41 13.04 -9.52
C ASP A 26 10.01 13.30 -8.98
N LEU A 27 9.92 13.91 -7.82
CA LEU A 27 8.66 14.21 -7.16
C LEU A 27 8.19 15.61 -7.50
N THR A 28 6.91 15.72 -7.82
CA THR A 28 6.29 17.01 -8.09
C THR A 28 5.07 17.16 -7.21
N GLU A 29 4.44 18.31 -7.26
CA GLU A 29 3.21 18.54 -6.50
C GLU A 29 2.06 17.69 -7.02
N ASN A 30 2.18 17.12 -8.21
CA ASN A 30 1.16 16.23 -8.76
C ASN A 30 1.45 14.77 -8.52
N THR A 31 2.56 14.45 -7.88
CA THR A 31 2.92 13.06 -7.61
C THR A 31 1.94 12.47 -6.61
N GLN A 32 1.40 11.32 -6.93
CA GLN A 32 0.50 10.61 -6.04
C GLN A 32 1.28 9.93 -4.93
N THR A 33 0.62 9.71 -3.81
CA THR A 33 1.24 9.02 -2.68
C THR A 33 1.57 7.58 -3.03
N GLY A 34 0.62 6.87 -3.61
CA GLY A 34 0.86 5.51 -4.07
C GLY A 34 0.81 4.48 -2.96
N TYR A 35 1.79 3.57 -2.98
CA TYR A 35 1.81 2.48 -2.02
C TYR A 35 2.42 2.97 -0.71
N ILE A 36 1.65 2.85 0.35
CA ILE A 36 2.03 3.34 1.67
C ILE A 36 2.66 2.23 2.48
N ASP A 37 2.10 1.04 2.42
CA ASP A 37 2.57 -0.08 3.22
C ASP A 37 2.22 -1.37 2.51
N LEU A 38 2.98 -2.42 2.76
CA LEU A 38 2.77 -3.72 2.16
C LEU A 38 2.82 -4.79 3.24
N SER A 39 1.97 -5.79 3.08
CA SER A 39 2.03 -6.98 3.91
C SER A 39 1.83 -8.17 2.99
N ALA A 40 2.59 -9.22 3.17
CA ALA A 40 2.56 -10.35 2.25
C ALA A 40 2.36 -11.67 2.97
N THR A 41 1.68 -12.58 2.28
CA THR A 41 1.56 -13.95 2.72
C THR A 41 2.16 -14.84 1.64
N SER A 42 2.09 -16.14 1.80
CA SER A 42 2.60 -17.05 0.78
C SER A 42 1.79 -16.99 -0.51
N LYS A 43 0.57 -16.47 -0.47
CA LYS A 43 -0.30 -16.42 -1.64
C LYS A 43 -0.47 -15.04 -2.24
N TYR A 44 -0.48 -14.00 -1.40
CA TYR A 44 -0.86 -12.68 -1.88
C TYR A 44 0.00 -11.59 -1.28
N VAL A 45 0.02 -10.46 -1.96
CA VAL A 45 0.59 -9.21 -1.46
C VAL A 45 -0.56 -8.25 -1.24
N TYR A 46 -0.61 -7.66 -0.05
CA TYR A 46 -1.62 -6.69 0.33
C TYR A 46 -0.96 -5.33 0.39
N ALA A 47 -1.50 -4.38 -0.33
CA ALA A 47 -0.89 -3.06 -0.44
C ALA A 47 -1.87 -1.98 0.00
N LEU A 48 -1.47 -1.18 0.96
CA LEU A 48 -2.22 -0.01 1.35
C LEU A 48 -1.88 1.08 0.34
N TYR A 49 -2.87 1.55 -0.39
CA TYR A 49 -2.65 2.39 -1.55
C TYR A 49 -3.47 3.66 -1.49
N SER A 50 -2.86 4.79 -1.87
CA SER A 50 -3.55 6.05 -1.96
C SER A 50 -3.32 6.69 -3.31
N ASP A 51 -4.39 7.15 -3.94
CA ASP A 51 -4.30 7.89 -5.19
C ASP A 51 -4.26 9.40 -4.95
N LYS A 52 -4.20 9.83 -3.70
CA LYS A 52 -4.15 11.24 -3.39
C LYS A 52 -2.75 11.78 -3.61
N LYS A 53 -2.67 13.07 -3.94
CA LYS A 53 -1.39 13.71 -4.14
C LYS A 53 -0.59 13.68 -2.84
N MET A 54 0.71 13.56 -3.00
CA MET A 54 1.61 13.40 -1.86
C MET A 54 1.51 14.55 -0.87
N TYR A 55 1.28 15.76 -1.35
CA TYR A 55 1.18 16.91 -0.48
C TYR A 55 -0.20 17.12 0.13
N GLU A 56 -1.20 16.41 -0.37
CA GLU A 56 -2.55 16.50 0.17
C GLU A 56 -2.81 15.51 1.26
N ASN A 57 -2.17 14.35 1.13
CA ASN A 57 -2.42 13.34 2.07
C ASN A 57 -1.25 12.72 2.59
N ASN A 58 -1.08 12.58 3.49
CA ASN A 58 -0.19 12.13 4.08
C ASN A 58 0.06 10.75 3.94
N ARG A 59 0.06 9.89 4.47
CA ARG A 59 0.48 8.54 4.37
C ARG A 59 -0.56 7.63 4.96
N LYS A 60 -1.79 7.91 4.62
CA LYS A 60 -2.91 7.12 5.10
C LYS A 60 -3.89 6.86 3.97
N SER A 61 -4.59 5.74 4.05
CA SER A 61 -5.58 5.39 3.06
C SER A 61 -6.55 4.35 3.60
N ASP A 62 -7.73 4.31 3.01
CA ASP A 62 -8.71 3.29 3.33
C ASP A 62 -8.75 2.19 2.28
N THR A 63 -7.84 2.18 1.34
CA THR A 63 -7.86 1.25 0.21
C THR A 63 -6.72 0.25 0.31
N VAL A 64 -7.07 -1.02 0.26
CA VAL A 64 -6.10 -2.11 0.23
C VAL A 64 -6.27 -2.86 -1.07
N LEU A 65 -5.21 -2.92 -1.85
CA LEU A 65 -5.19 -3.67 -3.10
C LEU A 65 -4.50 -5.00 -2.84
N VAL A 66 -5.04 -6.06 -3.41
CA VAL A 66 -4.49 -7.40 -3.23
C VAL A 66 -4.01 -7.92 -4.57
N PHE A 67 -2.77 -8.37 -4.60
CA PHE A 67 -2.16 -8.93 -5.80
C PHE A 67 -1.67 -10.34 -5.53
N ASP A 68 -1.62 -11.17 -6.58
CA ASP A 68 -0.89 -12.42 -6.45
C ASP A 68 0.60 -12.14 -6.66
N TRP A 69 1.41 -13.17 -6.52
CA TRP A 69 2.86 -12.99 -6.64
C TRP A 69 3.33 -12.75 -8.07
N ASP A 70 2.46 -12.91 -9.05
CA ASP A 70 2.75 -12.57 -10.43
C ASP A 70 2.38 -11.13 -10.76
N GLY A 71 1.83 -10.41 -9.78
CA GLY A 71 1.48 -9.01 -9.95
C GLY A 71 0.08 -8.79 -10.48
N ASN A 72 -0.73 -9.84 -10.57
CA ASN A 72 -2.10 -9.70 -11.03
C ASN A 72 -2.99 -9.16 -9.92
N PRO A 73 -3.82 -8.17 -10.20
CA PRO A 73 -4.76 -7.68 -9.19
C PRO A 73 -5.85 -8.71 -8.96
N ILE A 74 -6.08 -9.01 -7.70
CA ILE A 74 -7.04 -10.04 -7.31
C ILE A 74 -8.27 -9.42 -6.67
N LYS A 75 -8.08 -8.47 -5.77
CA LYS A 75 -9.17 -7.98 -4.95
C LYS A 75 -8.83 -6.59 -4.42
N LYS A 76 -9.87 -5.86 -4.06
CA LYS A 76 -9.71 -4.54 -3.46
C LYS A 76 -10.61 -4.49 -2.24
N TYR A 77 -10.06 -4.05 -1.12
CA TYR A 77 -10.84 -3.83 0.08
C TYR A 77 -10.92 -2.33 0.36
N SER A 78 -12.09 -1.89 0.81
CA SER A 78 -12.26 -0.52 1.28
C SER A 78 -12.51 -0.60 2.78
N LEU A 79 -11.62 0.01 3.53
CA LEU A 79 -11.76 0.04 4.98
C LEU A 79 -12.72 1.16 5.38
N ASP A 80 -13.22 1.10 6.60
CA ASP A 80 -14.15 2.13 7.07
C ASP A 80 -13.43 3.33 7.66
N THR A 81 -12.11 3.31 7.68
CA THR A 81 -11.32 4.44 8.16
C THR A 81 -9.95 4.38 7.50
N ASP A 82 -9.27 5.51 7.50
CA ASP A 82 -7.91 5.56 6.96
C ASP A 82 -6.94 4.83 7.88
N ALA A 83 -6.06 4.06 7.28
CA ALA A 83 -5.01 3.34 8.00
C ALA A 83 -3.65 3.87 7.59
N TYR A 84 -2.68 3.76 8.48
CA TYR A 84 -1.32 4.14 8.22
C TYR A 84 -0.43 2.92 7.97
N TYR A 85 -0.79 1.80 8.58
CA TYR A 85 -0.04 0.55 8.43
C TYR A 85 -1.01 -0.60 8.39
N ILE A 86 -0.63 -1.67 7.70
CA ILE A 86 -1.44 -2.89 7.65
C ILE A 86 -0.56 -4.09 7.91
N ALA A 87 -1.18 -5.16 8.38
CA ALA A 87 -0.56 -6.46 8.51
C ALA A 87 -1.63 -7.53 8.30
N VAL A 88 -1.27 -8.58 7.61
CA VAL A 88 -2.20 -9.68 7.34
C VAL A 88 -1.62 -10.94 7.97
N ASP A 89 -2.46 -11.73 8.65
CA ASP A 89 -1.98 -12.96 9.23
C ASP A 89 -1.71 -14.01 8.15
N SER A 90 -0.92 -15.01 8.49
CA SER A 90 -0.48 -16.01 7.52
C SER A 90 -1.61 -16.88 7.00
N THR A 91 -2.73 -16.92 7.69
CA THR A 91 -3.89 -17.69 7.25
C THR A 91 -4.78 -16.88 6.34
N GLN A 92 -4.49 -15.57 6.20
CA GLN A 92 -5.23 -14.68 5.34
C GLN A 92 -6.68 -14.50 5.76
N GLN A 93 -6.94 -14.66 7.04
CA GLN A 93 -8.30 -14.49 7.56
C GLN A 93 -8.51 -13.13 8.20
N SER A 94 -7.45 -12.46 8.57
CA SER A 94 -7.55 -11.18 9.27
C SER A 94 -6.55 -10.19 8.76
N LEU A 95 -7.02 -8.95 8.63
CA LEU A 95 -6.16 -7.82 8.32
C LEU A 95 -6.19 -6.89 9.51
N PHE A 96 -5.02 -6.50 9.98
CA PHE A 96 -4.88 -5.55 11.07
C PHE A 96 -4.48 -4.21 10.50
N ALA A 97 -5.12 -3.15 10.93
CA ALA A 97 -4.83 -1.82 10.47
C ALA A 97 -4.52 -0.92 11.63
N ALA A 98 -3.41 -0.19 11.53
CA ALA A 98 -3.07 0.80 12.54
C ALA A 98 -3.67 2.13 12.09
N VAL A 99 -4.57 2.65 12.90
CA VAL A 99 -5.25 3.90 12.61
C VAL A 99 -4.95 4.90 13.70
N LYS A 100 -5.11 6.17 13.37
CA LYS A 100 -4.83 7.21 14.34
C LYS A 100 -6.13 7.79 14.85
N ASN A 101 -6.26 7.80 16.16
CA ASN A 101 -7.42 8.36 16.81
C ASN A 101 -7.02 9.70 17.37
N SER A 102 -7.80 10.74 17.04
CA SER A 102 -7.44 12.10 17.42
C SER A 102 -7.39 12.32 18.92
N SER A 103 -8.11 11.51 19.69
CA SER A 103 -8.16 11.73 21.14
C SER A 103 -7.27 10.80 21.93
N SER A 104 -6.93 9.61 21.43
CA SER A 104 -6.18 8.65 22.21
C SER A 104 -4.94 8.10 21.50
N GLY A 105 -4.59 8.62 20.35
CA GLY A 105 -3.40 8.18 19.64
C GLY A 105 -3.68 7.01 18.72
N TRP A 106 -2.86 5.97 18.78
CA TRP A 106 -2.97 4.86 17.85
C TRP A 106 -3.94 3.79 18.30
N LYS A 107 -4.57 3.15 17.35
CA LYS A 107 -5.51 2.07 17.60
C LYS A 107 -5.33 1.02 16.52
N ILE A 108 -5.46 -0.25 16.90
CA ILE A 108 -5.41 -1.35 15.93
C ILE A 108 -6.83 -1.86 15.72
N ILE A 109 -7.22 -1.94 14.46
CA ILE A 109 -8.52 -2.50 14.08
C ILE A 109 -8.26 -3.79 13.33
N CYS A 110 -9.01 -4.82 13.68
CA CYS A 110 -8.92 -6.11 13.02
C CYS A 110 -10.13 -6.29 12.12
N TYR A 111 -9.87 -6.56 10.85
CA TYR A 111 -10.92 -6.82 9.87
C TYR A 111 -10.89 -8.27 9.48
N ALA A 112 -12.05 -8.88 9.42
CA ALA A 112 -12.15 -10.25 8.91
C ALA A 112 -12.11 -10.18 7.38
N LEU A 113 -11.29 -11.03 6.78
CA LEU A 113 -11.17 -11.10 5.34
C LEU A 113 -12.05 -12.23 4.81
N ASP A 114 -12.61 -12.04 3.64
CA ASP A 114 -13.43 -13.08 2.98
C ASP A 114 -12.66 -13.84 1.92
#